data_ae6c311428df7a885363b9ac30221171
#
_entry.id   ae6c311428df7a885363b9ac30221171
#
_cell.length_a   1.000
_cell.length_b   1.000
_cell.length_c   1.000
_cell.angle_alpha   90.00
_cell.angle_beta   90.00
_cell.angle_gamma   90.00
#
_symmetry.space_group_name_H-M   'P 1'
#
loop_
_entity.id
_entity.type
_entity.pdbx_description
1 polymer ?
#
loop_
_entity_poly.entity_id
_entity_poly.type
_entity_poly.pdbx_seq_one_letter_code
_entity_poly.pdbx_strand_id
1 'polypeptide(L)'
;MPHELTTAMAGPPITVPRPAPIANRVISDSFPANAEGALGWLTAFNESAMRGGDPATYVRAYSEAALPHAPSPQGSGPLALLTSFRDEAGIRPGELKPGLTVTYEVSQGLIKGTADGGRFAVVCTLGQLSFDYQGQSTRMGIGDCQALRWTGTAWRIAPGARAAYTASAWPGSAESVAAGYRPLNREGVR
;
A
#
# COMPACT_ATOMS: atom_id res chain seq x y z
N MET A 1 16.17 6.25 -22.14
CA MET A 1 15.66 7.62 -21.94
C MET A 1 14.63 7.52 -20.84
N PRO A 2 14.70 8.30 -19.75
CA PRO A 2 13.60 8.34 -18.82
C PRO A 2 12.38 8.90 -19.57
N HIS A 3 11.27 8.16 -19.53
CA HIS A 3 10.01 8.64 -20.08
C HIS A 3 9.58 9.90 -19.33
N GLU A 4 9.15 10.93 -20.08
CA GLU A 4 8.61 12.13 -19.44
C GLU A 4 7.42 11.74 -18.55
N LEU A 5 7.44 12.19 -17.30
CA LEU A 5 6.37 11.97 -16.36
C LEU A 5 5.11 12.74 -16.82
N THR A 6 4.10 12.02 -17.28
CA THR A 6 2.86 12.63 -17.80
C THR A 6 1.70 12.47 -16.84
N THR A 7 1.80 13.07 -15.65
CA THR A 7 0.70 13.09 -14.69
C THR A 7 -0.57 13.76 -15.22
N ALA A 8 -0.44 14.63 -16.23
CA ALA A 8 -1.59 15.30 -16.87
C ALA A 8 -2.57 14.32 -17.54
N MET A 9 -2.13 13.12 -17.90
CA MET A 9 -2.96 12.09 -18.56
C MET A 9 -3.62 11.13 -17.55
N ALA A 10 -3.25 11.17 -16.30
CA ALA A 10 -3.76 10.26 -15.25
C ALA A 10 -5.21 10.51 -14.83
N GLY A 11 -5.81 11.60 -15.29
CA GLY A 11 -7.12 12.07 -14.79
C GLY A 11 -7.00 12.82 -13.45
N PRO A 12 -8.13 13.31 -12.90
CA PRO A 12 -8.12 14.11 -11.67
C PRO A 12 -7.62 13.27 -10.48
N PRO A 13 -6.93 13.89 -9.50
CA PRO A 13 -6.50 13.19 -8.29
C PRO A 13 -7.68 12.54 -7.56
N ILE A 14 -7.41 11.39 -6.91
CA ILE A 14 -8.35 10.77 -5.99
C ILE A 14 -8.09 11.35 -4.60
N THR A 15 -9.10 12.00 -4.01
CA THR A 15 -8.98 12.50 -2.65
C THR A 15 -9.27 11.37 -1.68
N VAL A 16 -8.29 11.05 -0.82
CA VAL A 16 -8.43 10.03 0.23
C VAL A 16 -8.45 10.68 1.61
N PRO A 17 -9.31 10.19 2.51
CA PRO A 17 -9.35 10.69 3.88
C PRO A 17 -8.04 10.40 4.61
N ARG A 18 -7.65 11.31 5.49
CA ARG A 18 -6.53 11.14 6.40
C ARG A 18 -7.08 10.96 7.81
N PRO A 19 -7.05 9.74 8.34
CA PRO A 19 -7.56 9.51 9.68
C PRO A 19 -6.67 10.17 10.74
N ALA A 20 -7.27 10.54 11.84
CA ALA A 20 -6.52 10.96 13.02
C ALA A 20 -5.68 9.79 13.56
N PRO A 21 -4.45 10.03 14.01
CA PRO A 21 -3.66 9.01 14.69
C PRO A 21 -4.41 8.50 15.93
N ILE A 22 -4.51 7.18 16.06
CA ILE A 22 -5.06 6.54 17.26
C ILE A 22 -3.90 5.91 18.04
N ALA A 23 -3.78 6.26 19.32
CA ALA A 23 -2.78 5.66 20.20
C ALA A 23 -2.92 4.13 20.23
N ASN A 24 -1.79 3.41 20.15
CA ASN A 24 -1.69 1.95 20.25
C ASN A 24 -2.32 1.13 19.11
N ARG A 25 -2.64 1.72 17.95
CA ARG A 25 -3.04 0.98 16.75
C ARG A 25 -2.15 1.34 15.57
N VAL A 26 -1.79 0.32 14.78
CA VAL A 26 -0.97 0.50 13.57
C VAL A 26 -1.78 1.23 12.49
N ILE A 27 -3.09 1.00 12.45
CA ILE A 27 -4.00 1.61 11.46
C ILE A 27 -5.26 2.10 12.17
N SER A 28 -5.69 3.32 11.83
CA SER A 28 -6.97 3.86 12.29
C SER A 28 -8.14 3.11 11.65
N ASP A 29 -9.23 2.95 12.40
CA ASP A 29 -10.50 2.43 11.89
C ASP A 29 -11.44 3.55 11.37
N SER A 30 -11.02 4.82 11.40
CA SER A 30 -11.86 6.00 11.09
C SER A 30 -11.98 6.34 9.60
N PHE A 31 -11.82 5.37 8.71
CA PHE A 31 -12.07 5.57 7.28
C PHE A 31 -13.54 5.37 6.94
N PRO A 32 -14.13 6.20 6.04
CA PRO A 32 -15.53 6.06 5.66
C PRO A 32 -15.80 4.78 4.85
N ALA A 33 -17.06 4.34 4.85
CA ALA A 33 -17.53 3.13 4.13
C ALA A 33 -17.80 3.45 2.64
N ASN A 34 -16.77 3.92 1.92
CA ASN A 34 -16.81 4.18 0.48
C ASN A 34 -15.45 3.82 -0.17
N ALA A 35 -15.37 3.92 -1.49
CA ALA A 35 -14.18 3.51 -2.23
C ALA A 35 -12.92 4.32 -1.87
N GLU A 36 -13.06 5.61 -1.65
CA GLU A 36 -11.99 6.52 -1.24
C GLU A 36 -11.51 6.19 0.19
N GLY A 37 -12.44 5.83 1.07
CA GLY A 37 -12.14 5.33 2.42
C GLY A 37 -11.37 4.00 2.39
N ALA A 38 -11.77 3.07 1.52
CA ALA A 38 -11.04 1.81 1.30
C ALA A 38 -9.62 2.06 0.79
N LEU A 39 -9.46 2.95 -0.19
CA LEU A 39 -8.15 3.31 -0.75
C LEU A 39 -7.28 4.04 0.29
N GLY A 40 -7.87 4.95 1.07
CA GLY A 40 -7.18 5.63 2.18
C GLY A 40 -6.71 4.64 3.24
N TRP A 41 -7.55 3.67 3.59
CA TRP A 41 -7.20 2.60 4.53
C TRP A 41 -6.04 1.75 4.01
N LEU A 42 -6.07 1.30 2.73
CA LEU A 42 -4.99 0.52 2.14
C LEU A 42 -3.68 1.33 2.07
N THR A 43 -3.78 2.62 1.78
CA THR A 43 -2.64 3.54 1.82
C THR A 43 -1.97 3.54 3.20
N ALA A 44 -2.75 3.77 4.25
CA ALA A 44 -2.26 3.79 5.62
C ALA A 44 -1.72 2.42 6.06
N PHE A 45 -2.39 1.33 5.66
CA PHE A 45 -1.96 -0.04 5.91
C PHE A 45 -0.56 -0.28 5.33
N ASN A 46 -0.37 -0.05 4.03
CA ASN A 46 0.88 -0.34 3.35
C ASN A 46 2.03 0.51 3.88
N GLU A 47 1.81 1.81 4.10
CA GLU A 47 2.85 2.69 4.68
C GLU A 47 3.27 2.27 6.08
N SER A 48 2.35 1.77 6.88
CA SER A 48 2.63 1.30 8.24
C SER A 48 3.26 -0.10 8.25
N ALA A 49 2.71 -1.03 7.49
CA ALA A 49 3.13 -2.43 7.47
C ALA A 49 4.51 -2.63 6.83
N MET A 50 4.88 -1.76 5.87
CA MET A 50 6.18 -1.84 5.17
C MET A 50 7.27 -0.99 5.85
N ARG A 51 6.92 -0.19 6.84
CA ARG A 51 7.88 0.64 7.58
C ARG A 51 8.93 -0.23 8.27
N GLY A 52 10.19 0.16 8.13
CA GLY A 52 11.32 -0.58 8.69
C GLY A 52 11.72 -1.83 7.90
N GLY A 53 10.97 -2.20 6.85
CA GLY A 53 11.35 -3.24 5.91
C GLY A 53 11.41 -4.65 6.50
N ASP A 54 10.66 -4.96 7.56
CA ASP A 54 10.67 -6.28 8.18
C ASP A 54 9.50 -7.15 7.71
N PRO A 55 9.76 -8.28 7.01
CA PRO A 55 8.73 -9.21 6.56
C PRO A 55 7.81 -9.72 7.69
N ALA A 56 8.37 -9.97 8.89
CA ALA A 56 7.58 -10.46 10.02
C ALA A 56 6.59 -9.40 10.52
N THR A 57 6.98 -8.13 10.49
CA THR A 57 6.10 -7.01 10.82
C THR A 57 4.96 -6.89 9.81
N TYR A 58 5.28 -7.02 8.50
CA TYR A 58 4.25 -7.03 7.46
C TYR A 58 3.25 -8.19 7.63
N VAL A 59 3.74 -9.42 7.86
CA VAL A 59 2.88 -10.61 8.07
C VAL A 59 1.95 -10.41 9.26
N ARG A 60 2.47 -9.90 10.37
CA ARG A 60 1.65 -9.62 11.56
C ARG A 60 0.57 -8.58 11.27
N ALA A 61 0.94 -7.44 10.68
CA ALA A 61 -0.01 -6.39 10.31
C ALA A 61 -1.09 -6.90 9.34
N TYR A 62 -0.68 -7.70 8.35
CA TYR A 62 -1.62 -8.32 7.40
C TYR A 62 -2.59 -9.26 8.10
N SER A 63 -2.10 -10.12 8.99
CA SER A 63 -2.92 -11.08 9.72
C SER A 63 -3.94 -10.41 10.64
N GLU A 64 -3.57 -9.29 11.28
CA GLU A 64 -4.46 -8.47 12.10
C GLU A 64 -5.53 -7.74 11.28
N ALA A 65 -5.19 -7.40 10.03
CA ALA A 65 -6.06 -6.69 9.10
C ALA A 65 -6.99 -7.62 8.29
N ALA A 66 -6.72 -8.92 8.26
CA ALA A 66 -7.40 -9.89 7.42
C ALA A 66 -8.63 -10.49 8.11
N LEU A 67 -9.72 -10.64 7.36
CA LEU A 67 -10.87 -11.44 7.79
C LEU A 67 -10.57 -12.94 7.65
N PRO A 68 -11.30 -13.82 8.37
CA PRO A 68 -11.22 -15.27 8.14
C PRO A 68 -11.38 -15.63 6.66
N HIS A 69 -10.57 -16.54 6.17
CA HIS A 69 -10.51 -16.96 4.76
C HIS A 69 -10.02 -15.88 3.77
N ALA A 70 -9.39 -14.81 4.23
CA ALA A 70 -8.66 -13.90 3.37
C ALA A 70 -7.43 -14.59 2.74
N PRO A 71 -6.92 -14.11 1.59
CA PRO A 71 -5.71 -14.65 0.99
C PRO A 71 -4.53 -14.58 1.95
N SER A 72 -3.64 -15.58 1.89
CA SER A 72 -2.43 -15.59 2.72
C SER A 72 -1.48 -14.43 2.35
N PRO A 73 -0.81 -13.77 3.31
CA PRO A 73 0.18 -12.72 3.01
C PRO A 73 1.35 -13.21 2.16
N GLN A 74 1.70 -14.51 2.19
CA GLN A 74 2.83 -15.09 1.45
C GLN A 74 2.74 -14.89 -0.07
N GLY A 75 1.55 -14.70 -0.61
CA GLY A 75 1.36 -14.39 -2.02
C GLY A 75 1.35 -12.89 -2.35
N SER A 76 1.62 -11.99 -1.42
CA SER A 76 1.63 -10.55 -1.68
C SER A 76 2.95 -10.07 -2.26
N GLY A 77 2.88 -9.11 -3.22
CA GLY A 77 4.05 -8.46 -3.80
C GLY A 77 4.91 -7.73 -2.75
N PRO A 78 4.32 -6.94 -1.84
CA PRO A 78 5.06 -6.29 -0.77
C PRO A 78 5.89 -7.25 0.08
N LEU A 79 5.30 -8.37 0.53
CA LEU A 79 6.05 -9.35 1.34
C LEU A 79 7.19 -9.99 0.57
N ALA A 80 6.96 -10.39 -0.69
CA ALA A 80 8.00 -10.97 -1.53
C ALA A 80 9.18 -10.02 -1.70
N LEU A 81 8.90 -8.73 -1.93
CA LEU A 81 9.93 -7.71 -2.08
C LEU A 81 10.73 -7.48 -0.79
N LEU A 82 10.05 -7.34 0.35
CA LEU A 82 10.73 -7.16 1.64
C LEU A 82 11.61 -8.37 1.97
N THR A 83 11.15 -9.58 1.64
CA THR A 83 11.93 -10.81 1.84
C THR A 83 13.18 -10.81 0.95
N SER A 84 13.02 -10.59 -0.36
CA SER A 84 14.15 -10.55 -1.30
C SER A 84 15.19 -9.50 -0.91
N PHE A 85 14.74 -8.30 -0.53
CA PHE A 85 15.64 -7.25 -0.07
C PHE A 85 16.49 -7.68 1.13
N ARG A 86 15.86 -8.29 2.14
CA ARG A 86 16.59 -8.76 3.33
C ARG A 86 17.55 -9.90 3.03
N ASP A 87 17.12 -10.82 2.20
CA ASP A 87 17.98 -11.95 1.77
C ASP A 87 19.21 -11.44 1.02
N GLU A 88 19.05 -10.52 0.07
CA GLU A 88 20.15 -9.90 -0.67
C GLU A 88 21.08 -9.07 0.23
N ALA A 89 20.52 -8.38 1.22
CA ALA A 89 21.28 -7.60 2.20
C ALA A 89 21.90 -8.44 3.33
N GLY A 90 21.64 -9.75 3.39
CA GLY A 90 22.09 -10.64 4.45
C GLY A 90 21.53 -10.31 5.82
N ILE A 91 20.30 -9.75 5.88
CA ILE A 91 19.62 -9.34 7.11
C ILE A 91 18.62 -10.43 7.51
N ARG A 92 18.78 -11.02 8.68
CA ARG A 92 17.88 -12.07 9.16
C ARG A 92 16.46 -11.51 9.43
N PRO A 93 15.41 -12.34 9.31
CA PRO A 93 14.07 -11.95 9.74
C PRO A 93 14.06 -11.47 11.19
N GLY A 94 13.42 -10.33 11.45
CA GLY A 94 13.36 -9.70 12.78
C GLY A 94 14.64 -9.00 13.25
N GLU A 95 15.75 -9.11 12.51
CA GLU A 95 16.99 -8.41 12.83
C GLU A 95 16.86 -6.91 12.55
N LEU A 96 17.23 -6.08 13.53
CA LEU A 96 17.38 -4.65 13.35
C LEU A 96 18.78 -4.35 12.84
N LYS A 97 18.87 -3.75 11.65
CA LYS A 97 20.14 -3.27 11.09
C LYS A 97 20.35 -1.81 11.49
N PRO A 98 21.27 -1.47 12.41
CA PRO A 98 21.53 -0.10 12.78
C PRO A 98 21.87 0.77 11.56
N GLY A 99 21.21 1.94 11.46
CA GLY A 99 21.42 2.87 10.35
C GLY A 99 20.66 2.53 9.05
N LEU A 100 19.95 1.40 8.98
CA LEU A 100 19.02 1.13 7.89
C LEU A 100 17.69 1.83 8.15
N THR A 101 17.25 2.66 7.20
CA THR A 101 15.91 3.24 7.17
C THR A 101 15.16 2.70 5.96
N VAL A 102 13.97 2.16 6.19
CA VAL A 102 13.08 1.71 5.11
C VAL A 102 11.76 2.43 5.24
N THR A 103 11.37 3.12 4.16
CA THR A 103 10.11 3.86 4.08
C THR A 103 9.35 3.48 2.82
N TYR A 104 8.03 3.42 2.94
CA TYR A 104 7.14 3.30 1.80
C TYR A 104 6.20 4.49 1.78
N GLU A 105 6.16 5.19 0.68
CA GLU A 105 5.36 6.39 0.48
C GLU A 105 4.43 6.21 -0.72
N VAL A 106 3.13 6.13 -0.45
CA VAL A 106 2.10 5.97 -1.49
C VAL A 106 1.73 7.33 -2.05
N SER A 107 1.82 7.48 -3.37
CA SER A 107 1.50 8.72 -4.08
C SER A 107 0.41 8.57 -5.14
N GLN A 108 0.08 7.34 -5.52
CA GLN A 108 -0.95 7.05 -6.51
C GLN A 108 -1.85 5.90 -6.05
N GLY A 109 -3.09 5.89 -6.57
CA GLY A 109 -4.05 4.85 -6.29
C GLY A 109 -4.96 4.55 -7.47
N LEU A 110 -5.62 3.40 -7.38
CA LEU A 110 -6.60 2.95 -8.36
C LEU A 110 -7.77 2.28 -7.64
N ILE A 111 -8.98 2.67 -7.97
CA ILE A 111 -10.21 1.99 -7.57
C ILE A 111 -10.63 1.12 -8.76
N LYS A 112 -10.46 -0.20 -8.65
CA LYS A 112 -10.84 -1.16 -9.69
C LYS A 112 -12.34 -1.39 -9.76
N GLY A 113 -13.01 -1.30 -8.63
CA GLY A 113 -14.45 -1.48 -8.56
C GLY A 113 -14.96 -1.57 -7.14
N THR A 114 -16.27 -1.46 -7.02
CA THR A 114 -17.01 -1.57 -5.76
C THR A 114 -18.23 -2.46 -5.92
N ALA A 115 -18.67 -3.03 -4.81
CA ALA A 115 -19.91 -3.78 -4.71
C ALA A 115 -20.56 -3.56 -3.33
N ASP A 116 -21.71 -4.15 -3.09
CA ASP A 116 -22.41 -4.13 -1.80
C ASP A 116 -22.63 -2.69 -1.26
N GLY A 117 -23.08 -1.80 -2.16
CA GLY A 117 -23.32 -0.39 -1.80
C GLY A 117 -22.04 0.34 -1.36
N GLY A 118 -20.89 0.00 -1.90
CA GLY A 118 -19.61 0.60 -1.55
C GLY A 118 -18.91 -0.05 -0.34
N ARG A 119 -19.49 -1.08 0.26
CA ARG A 119 -18.92 -1.79 1.41
C ARG A 119 -17.97 -2.93 1.04
N PHE A 120 -17.82 -3.21 -0.23
CA PHE A 120 -16.77 -4.04 -0.80
C PHE A 120 -16.07 -3.22 -1.89
N ALA A 121 -14.74 -3.19 -1.86
CA ALA A 121 -13.94 -2.46 -2.84
C ALA A 121 -12.69 -3.24 -3.20
N VAL A 122 -12.32 -3.21 -4.48
CA VAL A 122 -11.01 -3.64 -4.95
C VAL A 122 -10.22 -2.38 -5.29
N VAL A 123 -9.16 -2.14 -4.53
CA VAL A 123 -8.34 -0.94 -4.64
C VAL A 123 -6.86 -1.29 -4.71
N CYS A 124 -6.08 -0.46 -5.37
CA CYS A 124 -4.64 -0.60 -5.48
C CYS A 124 -3.95 0.69 -5.06
N THR A 125 -2.81 0.56 -4.43
CA THR A 125 -1.86 1.65 -4.17
C THR A 125 -0.64 1.49 -5.05
N LEU A 126 0.02 2.60 -5.39
CA LEU A 126 1.33 2.63 -6.00
C LEU A 126 2.17 3.69 -5.28
N GLY A 127 3.34 3.30 -4.85
CA GLY A 127 4.23 4.16 -4.08
C GLY A 127 5.69 3.88 -4.34
N GLN A 128 6.54 4.65 -3.68
CA GLN A 128 7.98 4.49 -3.69
C GLN A 128 8.44 3.84 -2.40
N LEU A 129 9.11 2.70 -2.52
CA LEU A 129 9.85 2.08 -1.43
C LEU A 129 11.29 2.56 -1.49
N SER A 130 11.78 3.07 -0.37
CA SER A 130 13.14 3.60 -0.22
C SER A 130 13.88 2.84 0.86
N PHE A 131 15.13 2.46 0.56
CA PHE A 131 16.07 1.84 1.48
C PHE A 131 17.29 2.76 1.58
N ASP A 132 17.51 3.32 2.76
CA ASP A 132 18.64 4.21 3.02
C ASP A 132 19.58 3.55 4.05
N TYR A 133 20.84 3.34 3.66
CA TYR A 133 21.85 2.74 4.50
C TYR A 133 23.24 3.31 4.22
N GLN A 134 23.93 3.80 5.26
CA GLN A 134 25.30 4.34 5.18
C GLN A 134 25.50 5.37 4.06
N GLY A 135 24.52 6.25 3.86
CA GLY A 135 24.58 7.29 2.83
C GLY A 135 24.24 6.81 1.40
N GLN A 136 23.93 5.53 1.23
CA GLN A 136 23.41 4.99 -0.02
C GLN A 136 21.89 4.87 0.04
N SER A 137 21.22 5.19 -1.07
CA SER A 137 19.77 5.12 -1.21
C SER A 137 19.39 4.29 -2.43
N THR A 138 18.55 3.30 -2.23
CA THR A 138 17.92 2.54 -3.31
C THR A 138 16.42 2.77 -3.26
N ARG A 139 15.81 3.00 -4.42
CA ARG A 139 14.38 3.29 -4.54
C ARG A 139 13.75 2.46 -5.63
N MET A 140 12.50 2.05 -5.41
CA MET A 140 11.72 1.32 -6.40
C MET A 140 10.23 1.65 -6.30
N GLY A 141 9.54 1.60 -7.44
CA GLY A 141 8.09 1.69 -7.50
C GLY A 141 7.46 0.34 -7.19
N ILE A 142 6.51 0.30 -6.28
CA ILE A 142 5.78 -0.92 -5.94
C ILE A 142 4.29 -0.64 -5.82
N GLY A 143 3.48 -1.53 -6.41
CA GLY A 143 2.03 -1.55 -6.31
C GLY A 143 1.55 -2.70 -5.42
N ASP A 144 0.43 -2.48 -4.75
CA ASP A 144 -0.31 -3.51 -4.01
C ASP A 144 -1.81 -3.36 -4.25
N CYS A 145 -2.49 -4.46 -4.53
CA CYS A 145 -3.94 -4.49 -4.74
C CYS A 145 -4.59 -5.42 -3.72
N GLN A 146 -5.64 -4.92 -3.07
CA GLN A 146 -6.41 -5.70 -2.11
C GLN A 146 -7.92 -5.61 -2.40
N ALA A 147 -8.62 -6.73 -2.16
CA ALA A 147 -10.05 -6.73 -2.00
C ALA A 147 -10.35 -6.43 -0.52
N LEU A 148 -11.13 -5.40 -0.28
CA LEU A 148 -11.45 -4.91 1.05
C LEU A 148 -12.95 -5.00 1.33
N ARG A 149 -13.31 -5.29 2.57
CA ARG A 149 -14.69 -5.33 3.07
C ARG A 149 -14.86 -4.42 4.27
N TRP A 150 -15.91 -3.62 4.25
CA TRP A 150 -16.38 -2.86 5.40
C TRP A 150 -17.12 -3.77 6.38
N THR A 151 -16.67 -3.81 7.62
CA THR A 151 -17.25 -4.68 8.67
C THR A 151 -18.39 -4.04 9.47
N GLY A 152 -18.76 -2.81 9.15
CA GLY A 152 -19.66 -1.98 9.95
C GLY A 152 -18.92 -0.92 10.77
N THR A 153 -17.65 -1.16 11.07
CA THR A 153 -16.80 -0.26 11.87
C THR A 153 -15.46 0.04 11.23
N ALA A 154 -14.93 -0.87 10.39
CA ALA A 154 -13.60 -0.73 9.83
C ALA A 154 -13.45 -1.47 8.49
N TRP A 155 -12.51 -1.05 7.66
CA TRP A 155 -12.06 -1.79 6.50
C TRP A 155 -11.15 -2.94 6.92
N ARG A 156 -11.29 -4.09 6.25
CA ARG A 156 -10.47 -5.28 6.45
C ARG A 156 -10.19 -5.96 5.11
N ILE A 157 -9.10 -6.71 5.01
CA ILE A 157 -8.82 -7.54 3.85
C ILE A 157 -9.90 -8.61 3.75
N ALA A 158 -10.56 -8.66 2.60
CA ALA A 158 -11.74 -9.48 2.39
C ALA A 158 -11.38 -10.97 2.22
N PRO A 159 -12.30 -11.89 2.60
CA PRO A 159 -12.16 -13.30 2.27
C PRO A 159 -12.29 -13.54 0.76
N GLY A 160 -11.79 -14.68 0.30
CA GLY A 160 -11.90 -15.15 -1.08
C GLY A 160 -10.62 -15.05 -1.88
N ALA A 161 -10.74 -14.88 -3.19
CA ALA A 161 -9.58 -14.80 -4.07
C ALA A 161 -8.79 -13.49 -3.86
N ARG A 162 -7.47 -13.58 -4.04
CA ARG A 162 -6.61 -12.40 -4.08
C ARG A 162 -7.04 -11.47 -5.21
N ALA A 163 -7.05 -10.17 -4.94
CA ALA A 163 -7.26 -9.16 -5.97
C ALA A 163 -6.19 -9.30 -7.07
N ALA A 164 -6.62 -9.21 -8.32
CA ALA A 164 -5.68 -9.21 -9.44
C ALA A 164 -4.71 -8.03 -9.33
N TYR A 165 -3.44 -8.29 -9.55
CA TYR A 165 -2.42 -7.24 -9.53
C TYR A 165 -2.64 -6.22 -10.64
N THR A 166 -2.22 -5.01 -10.39
CA THR A 166 -1.94 -3.99 -11.40
C THR A 166 -0.43 -3.84 -11.50
N ALA A 167 0.10 -3.62 -12.69
CA ALA A 167 1.54 -3.53 -12.89
C ALA A 167 2.18 -2.54 -11.91
N SER A 168 3.26 -2.97 -11.26
CA SER A 168 4.12 -2.06 -10.53
C SER A 168 4.88 -1.20 -11.55
N ALA A 169 4.94 0.10 -11.27
CA ALA A 169 5.58 1.08 -12.12
C ALA A 169 6.25 2.14 -11.24
N TRP A 170 7.05 2.98 -11.85
CA TRP A 170 7.50 4.17 -11.14
C TRP A 170 6.32 5.14 -10.95
N PRO A 171 6.03 5.63 -9.75
CA PRO A 171 4.93 6.57 -9.53
C PRO A 171 5.07 7.82 -10.41
N GLY A 172 3.99 8.18 -11.10
CA GLY A 172 3.95 9.31 -12.02
C GLY A 172 4.52 9.04 -13.42
N SER A 173 4.96 7.82 -13.72
CA SER A 173 5.41 7.43 -15.05
C SER A 173 4.24 7.21 -16.02
N ALA A 174 4.55 7.17 -17.32
CA ALA A 174 3.57 6.82 -18.35
C ALA A 174 3.00 5.42 -18.14
N GLU A 175 3.80 4.47 -17.64
CA GLU A 175 3.39 3.11 -17.31
C GLU A 175 2.38 3.10 -16.16
N SER A 176 2.57 3.95 -15.13
CA SER A 176 1.61 4.06 -14.03
C SER A 176 0.28 4.61 -14.51
N VAL A 177 0.29 5.58 -15.42
CA VAL A 177 -0.92 6.14 -16.04
C VAL A 177 -1.62 5.09 -16.92
N ALA A 178 -0.85 4.37 -17.75
CA ALA A 178 -1.39 3.30 -18.59
C ALA A 178 -2.00 2.15 -17.77
N ALA A 179 -1.48 1.88 -16.57
CA ALA A 179 -2.03 0.92 -15.63
C ALA A 179 -3.29 1.41 -14.91
N GLY A 180 -3.69 2.68 -15.10
CA GLY A 180 -4.90 3.29 -14.54
C GLY A 180 -4.71 3.97 -13.18
N TYR A 181 -3.48 4.10 -12.70
CA TYR A 181 -3.22 4.83 -11.46
C TYR A 181 -3.45 6.33 -11.60
N ARG A 182 -3.95 6.95 -10.56
CA ARG A 182 -4.21 8.38 -10.45
C ARG A 182 -3.48 8.95 -9.23
N PRO A 183 -3.03 10.21 -9.28
CA PRO A 183 -2.44 10.86 -8.11
C PRO A 183 -3.39 10.81 -6.91
N LEU A 184 -2.84 10.65 -5.71
CA LEU A 184 -3.60 10.79 -4.47
C LEU A 184 -3.47 12.20 -3.93
N ASN A 185 -4.61 12.76 -3.53
CA ASN A 185 -4.70 13.95 -2.72
C ASN A 185 -5.16 13.54 -1.31
N ARG A 186 -4.37 13.88 -0.29
CA ARG A 186 -4.70 13.53 1.10
C ARG A 186 -5.39 14.70 1.76
N GLU A 187 -6.57 14.48 2.32
CA GLU A 187 -7.27 15.52 3.09
C GLU A 187 -6.39 16.06 4.22
N GLY A 188 -6.43 17.38 4.41
CA GLY A 188 -5.73 18.04 5.51
C GLY A 188 -4.24 18.35 5.28
N VAL A 189 -3.69 18.13 4.10
CA VAL A 189 -2.40 18.68 3.67
C VAL A 189 -2.66 19.95 2.86
N ARG A 190 -2.56 21.11 3.49
CA ARG A 190 -2.43 22.43 2.85
C ARG A 190 -0.99 22.88 2.94
#